data_d434227d6cac18caea293fbecb6022c8
#
_entry.id   d434227d6cac18caea293fbecb6022c8
#
_cell.length_a   1.000
_cell.length_b   1.000
_cell.length_c   1.000
_cell.angle_alpha   90.00
_cell.angle_beta   90.00
_cell.angle_gamma   90.00
#
_symmetry.space_group_name_H-M   'P 1'
#
loop_
_entity.id
_entity.type
_entity.pdbx_description
1 polymer ?
#
loop_
_entity_poly.entity_id
_entity_poly.type
_entity_poly.pdbx_seq_one_letter_code
_entity_poly.pdbx_strand_id
1 'polypeptide(L)'
;MLKGKHVLLGVTGGIASYKIATLTSLLVKAGADVHVIMTKNATNFINPITFETLTGHKCITDTFDRNFEFKVEHVALAQLADIVMIAPATANVMAKLAHGLADDMLTTTVLASRAPKIIAPAMNTAMYENPVTQDNIELLKHYGMEVITPASGHLACGDSGAGKMPEPETLFQYICKTIAHEKDMAGMKVLVTAGPTQEAIDPVRYITNHSSGKMGYSIAKTCMLRGADATLVTGRTALDAPLFVNTVPVISAKDMYEEVTSRSHDMDIIIKAAAVADYRPCNVADEKIKKKEGDVMSIPLERTDDILKYLGEHKEPHQFLCGFSMETQNMLENSKKKLMKKNLDMIVANNLKKQGAGFETDTNIVTMITQNEVFELELMSKEEVAFHLLDKILELRK
;
A
#
# COMPACT_ATOMS: atom_id res chain seq x y z
N MET A 1 5.93 -3.04 -11.76
CA MET A 1 4.84 -3.47 -10.87
C MET A 1 3.72 -4.17 -11.65
N LEU A 2 3.18 -3.60 -12.75
CA LEU A 2 2.07 -4.20 -13.53
C LEU A 2 2.48 -4.75 -14.90
N LYS A 3 3.75 -5.05 -15.12
CA LYS A 3 4.24 -5.58 -16.39
C LYS A 3 3.56 -6.92 -16.74
N GLY A 4 2.97 -7.01 -17.95
CA GLY A 4 2.25 -8.20 -18.43
C GLY A 4 0.84 -8.36 -17.85
N LYS A 5 0.31 -7.34 -17.14
CA LYS A 5 -1.07 -7.32 -16.67
C LYS A 5 -1.97 -6.52 -17.61
N HIS A 6 -3.14 -7.06 -17.90
CA HIS A 6 -4.16 -6.44 -18.74
C HIS A 6 -5.24 -5.80 -17.90
N VAL A 7 -5.38 -4.48 -18.01
CA VAL A 7 -6.36 -3.69 -17.25
C VAL A 7 -7.44 -3.20 -18.20
N LEU A 8 -8.69 -3.57 -17.93
CA LEU A 8 -9.85 -3.06 -18.68
C LEU A 8 -10.51 -1.93 -17.90
N LEU A 9 -10.50 -0.73 -18.46
CA LEU A 9 -11.17 0.45 -17.90
C LEU A 9 -12.50 0.69 -18.58
N GLY A 10 -13.59 0.71 -17.81
CA GLY A 10 -14.92 1.12 -18.22
C GLY A 10 -15.18 2.56 -17.84
N VAL A 11 -15.30 3.46 -18.81
CA VAL A 11 -15.53 4.89 -18.57
C VAL A 11 -16.99 5.23 -18.86
N THR A 12 -17.70 5.80 -17.87
CA THR A 12 -19.12 6.12 -18.01
C THR A 12 -19.40 7.63 -17.98
N GLY A 13 -20.62 8.04 -18.35
CA GLY A 13 -20.97 9.44 -18.60
C GLY A 13 -21.10 10.28 -17.32
N GLY A 14 -20.01 10.75 -16.81
CA GLY A 14 -19.92 11.69 -15.68
C GLY A 14 -18.72 12.63 -15.82
N ILE A 15 -18.82 13.81 -15.21
CA ILE A 15 -17.73 14.82 -15.29
C ILE A 15 -16.37 14.26 -14.83
N ALA A 16 -16.35 13.32 -13.87
CA ALA A 16 -15.12 12.71 -13.37
C ALA A 16 -14.35 11.87 -14.40
N SER A 17 -14.90 11.64 -15.61
CA SER A 17 -14.24 10.91 -16.70
C SER A 17 -12.89 11.50 -17.10
N TYR A 18 -12.68 12.82 -16.98
CA TYR A 18 -11.42 13.47 -17.29
C TYR A 18 -10.26 12.95 -16.41
N LYS A 19 -10.55 12.55 -15.17
CA LYS A 19 -9.55 12.00 -14.25
C LYS A 19 -9.02 10.63 -14.70
N ILE A 20 -9.79 9.90 -15.50
CA ILE A 20 -9.41 8.55 -15.93
C ILE A 20 -8.25 8.60 -16.94
N ALA A 21 -8.05 9.71 -17.64
CA ALA A 21 -6.84 9.92 -18.44
C ALA A 21 -5.56 9.87 -17.58
N THR A 22 -5.59 10.47 -16.38
CA THR A 22 -4.49 10.40 -15.42
C THR A 22 -4.29 8.96 -14.92
N LEU A 23 -5.35 8.26 -14.53
CA LEU A 23 -5.29 6.86 -14.13
C LEU A 23 -4.69 5.99 -15.25
N THR A 24 -5.16 6.15 -16.48
CA THR A 24 -4.63 5.45 -17.65
C THR A 24 -3.12 5.67 -17.81
N SER A 25 -2.67 6.93 -17.70
CA SER A 25 -1.24 7.26 -17.75
C SER A 25 -0.43 6.59 -16.62
N LEU A 26 -0.97 6.54 -15.39
CA LEU A 26 -0.31 5.85 -14.26
C LEU A 26 -0.17 4.34 -14.52
N LEU A 27 -1.22 3.71 -15.04
CA LEU A 27 -1.23 2.28 -15.34
C LEU A 27 -0.24 1.92 -16.45
N VAL A 28 -0.21 2.69 -17.55
CA VAL A 28 0.73 2.50 -18.65
C VAL A 28 2.18 2.70 -18.17
N LYS A 29 2.45 3.74 -17.36
CA LYS A 29 3.78 3.95 -16.77
C LYS A 29 4.20 2.81 -15.83
N ALA A 30 3.25 2.16 -15.17
CA ALA A 30 3.49 0.97 -14.34
C ALA A 30 3.71 -0.32 -15.16
N GLY A 31 3.59 -0.25 -16.49
CA GLY A 31 3.81 -1.35 -17.43
C GLY A 31 2.58 -2.20 -17.72
N ALA A 32 1.38 -1.76 -17.32
CA ALA A 32 0.14 -2.44 -17.68
C ALA A 32 -0.21 -2.26 -19.16
N ASP A 33 -0.81 -3.29 -19.73
CA ASP A 33 -1.52 -3.20 -21.02
C ASP A 33 -2.97 -2.77 -20.73
N VAL A 34 -3.33 -1.55 -21.17
CA VAL A 34 -4.59 -0.91 -20.79
C VAL A 34 -5.54 -0.82 -21.97
N HIS A 35 -6.73 -1.38 -21.81
CA HIS A 35 -7.83 -1.28 -22.77
C HIS A 35 -8.95 -0.42 -22.19
N VAL A 36 -9.58 0.40 -23.02
CA VAL A 36 -10.64 1.31 -22.56
C VAL A 36 -11.92 1.10 -23.36
N ILE A 37 -13.01 0.91 -22.63
CA ILE A 37 -14.38 0.92 -23.17
C ILE A 37 -15.09 2.14 -22.63
N MET A 38 -15.69 2.94 -23.49
CA MET A 38 -16.51 4.09 -23.10
C MET A 38 -17.96 3.86 -23.43
N THR A 39 -18.86 4.25 -22.50
CA THR A 39 -20.28 4.36 -22.86
C THR A 39 -20.49 5.55 -23.79
N LYS A 40 -21.56 5.52 -24.60
CA LYS A 40 -21.93 6.64 -25.48
C LYS A 40 -22.01 7.97 -24.72
N ASN A 41 -22.53 7.96 -23.48
CA ASN A 41 -22.60 9.18 -22.67
C ASN A 41 -21.23 9.68 -22.20
N ALA A 42 -20.24 8.81 -22.05
CA ALA A 42 -18.89 9.22 -21.65
C ALA A 42 -18.21 10.08 -22.73
N THR A 43 -18.49 9.85 -24.01
CA THR A 43 -17.91 10.60 -25.13
C THR A 43 -18.29 12.08 -25.14
N ASN A 44 -19.33 12.49 -24.40
CA ASN A 44 -19.70 13.89 -24.21
C ASN A 44 -18.77 14.63 -23.21
N PHE A 45 -18.02 13.90 -22.37
CA PHE A 45 -17.15 14.47 -21.35
C PHE A 45 -15.66 14.42 -21.70
N ILE A 46 -15.24 13.37 -22.42
CA ILE A 46 -13.88 13.17 -22.88
C ILE A 46 -13.89 12.45 -24.23
N ASN A 47 -12.97 12.83 -25.12
CA ASN A 47 -12.90 12.22 -26.44
C ASN A 47 -12.15 10.89 -26.38
N PRO A 48 -12.61 9.82 -27.09
CA PRO A 48 -11.93 8.52 -27.18
C PRO A 48 -10.45 8.60 -27.59
N ILE A 49 -10.08 9.53 -28.48
CA ILE A 49 -8.70 9.76 -28.94
C ILE A 49 -7.71 10.01 -27.76
N THR A 50 -8.20 10.54 -26.64
CA THR A 50 -7.37 10.74 -25.44
C THR A 50 -6.84 9.41 -24.92
N PHE A 51 -7.70 8.40 -24.84
CA PHE A 51 -7.31 7.07 -24.36
C PHE A 51 -6.51 6.30 -25.41
N GLU A 52 -6.86 6.43 -26.68
CA GLU A 52 -6.10 5.81 -27.79
C GLU A 52 -4.67 6.29 -27.83
N THR A 53 -4.46 7.61 -27.64
CA THR A 53 -3.12 8.21 -27.57
C THR A 53 -2.32 7.70 -26.38
N LEU A 54 -2.95 7.50 -25.22
CA LEU A 54 -2.28 7.06 -24.00
C LEU A 54 -1.95 5.56 -24.01
N THR A 55 -2.82 4.74 -24.57
CA THR A 55 -2.73 3.28 -24.49
C THR A 55 -2.12 2.63 -25.72
N GLY A 56 -2.18 3.30 -26.88
CA GLY A 56 -1.85 2.72 -28.19
C GLY A 56 -2.92 1.74 -28.71
N HIS A 57 -4.06 1.60 -28.00
CA HIS A 57 -5.17 0.74 -28.38
C HIS A 57 -6.39 1.57 -28.77
N LYS A 58 -7.22 1.03 -29.65
CA LYS A 58 -8.50 1.62 -29.99
C LYS A 58 -9.40 1.71 -28.74
N CYS A 59 -9.99 2.86 -28.51
CA CYS A 59 -11.02 3.04 -27.48
C CYS A 59 -12.39 2.61 -28.03
N ILE A 60 -13.00 1.62 -27.40
CA ILE A 60 -14.22 1.00 -27.94
C ILE A 60 -15.45 1.69 -27.36
N THR A 61 -16.35 2.10 -28.25
CA THR A 61 -17.56 2.85 -27.86
C THR A 61 -18.86 2.17 -28.32
N ASP A 62 -18.80 1.27 -29.30
CA ASP A 62 -19.94 0.60 -29.90
C ASP A 62 -19.71 -0.91 -29.99
N THR A 63 -20.75 -1.69 -29.74
CA THR A 63 -20.75 -3.16 -29.81
C THR A 63 -20.63 -3.65 -31.27
N PHE A 64 -21.12 -2.88 -32.23
CA PHE A 64 -21.25 -3.25 -33.64
C PHE A 64 -20.42 -2.40 -34.59
N ASP A 65 -19.27 -1.94 -34.13
CA ASP A 65 -18.30 -1.24 -34.98
C ASP A 65 -17.78 -2.19 -36.07
N ARG A 66 -18.03 -1.82 -37.35
CA ARG A 66 -17.72 -2.66 -38.51
C ARG A 66 -16.28 -2.55 -39.02
N ASN A 67 -15.45 -1.72 -38.38
CA ASN A 67 -14.06 -1.49 -38.77
C ASN A 67 -13.08 -2.32 -37.91
N PHE A 68 -13.39 -3.58 -37.62
CA PHE A 68 -12.56 -4.45 -36.79
C PHE A 68 -12.22 -5.77 -37.49
N GLU A 69 -11.14 -6.42 -37.01
CA GLU A 69 -10.81 -7.79 -37.34
C GLU A 69 -11.87 -8.77 -36.80
N PHE A 70 -12.09 -9.90 -37.48
CA PHE A 70 -13.15 -10.89 -37.25
C PHE A 70 -12.99 -11.59 -35.87
N LYS A 71 -13.10 -10.84 -34.76
CA LYS A 71 -13.16 -11.37 -33.36
C LYS A 71 -14.36 -10.75 -32.66
N VAL A 72 -15.05 -11.55 -31.85
CA VAL A 72 -16.11 -11.04 -30.98
C VAL A 72 -15.46 -10.22 -29.87
N GLU A 73 -15.33 -8.93 -30.07
CA GLU A 73 -14.45 -8.01 -29.36
C GLU A 73 -14.73 -7.99 -27.85
N HIS A 74 -16.02 -7.96 -27.43
CA HIS A 74 -16.39 -8.01 -26.01
C HIS A 74 -15.97 -9.33 -25.33
N VAL A 75 -16.00 -10.46 -26.05
CA VAL A 75 -15.52 -11.74 -25.49
C VAL A 75 -14.02 -11.77 -25.38
N ALA A 76 -13.32 -11.27 -26.40
CA ALA A 76 -11.86 -11.22 -26.42
C ALA A 76 -11.33 -10.36 -25.26
N LEU A 77 -11.89 -9.17 -25.04
CA LEU A 77 -11.50 -8.29 -23.93
C LEU A 77 -11.90 -8.86 -22.56
N ALA A 78 -13.06 -9.50 -22.47
CA ALA A 78 -13.50 -10.15 -21.22
C ALA A 78 -12.57 -11.30 -20.81
N GLN A 79 -11.99 -12.02 -21.78
CA GLN A 79 -11.03 -13.12 -21.54
C GLN A 79 -9.61 -12.61 -21.27
N LEU A 80 -9.22 -11.50 -21.89
CA LEU A 80 -7.89 -10.91 -21.77
C LEU A 80 -7.68 -10.25 -20.40
N ALA A 81 -8.70 -9.61 -19.84
CA ALA A 81 -8.59 -8.78 -18.66
C ALA A 81 -8.17 -9.55 -17.41
N ASP A 82 -7.10 -9.12 -16.74
CA ASP A 82 -6.74 -9.52 -15.37
C ASP A 82 -7.63 -8.81 -14.34
N ILE A 83 -8.15 -7.63 -14.69
CA ILE A 83 -9.04 -6.81 -13.86
C ILE A 83 -9.91 -5.90 -14.72
N VAL A 84 -11.13 -5.66 -14.26
CA VAL A 84 -12.05 -4.67 -14.83
C VAL A 84 -12.31 -3.58 -13.80
N MET A 85 -12.06 -2.32 -14.14
CA MET A 85 -12.43 -1.18 -13.29
C MET A 85 -13.41 -0.27 -14.03
N ILE A 86 -14.57 -0.02 -13.43
CA ILE A 86 -15.55 0.94 -13.93
C ILE A 86 -15.38 2.26 -13.16
N ALA A 87 -14.84 3.25 -13.83
CA ALA A 87 -14.52 4.56 -13.25
C ALA A 87 -14.62 5.68 -14.31
N PRO A 88 -15.40 6.74 -14.06
CA PRO A 88 -16.41 6.82 -13.02
C PRO A 88 -17.54 5.83 -13.27
N ALA A 89 -18.19 5.30 -12.22
CA ALA A 89 -19.39 4.49 -12.34
C ALA A 89 -20.64 5.34 -12.00
N THR A 90 -21.46 5.62 -13.00
CA THR A 90 -22.74 6.32 -12.80
C THR A 90 -23.78 5.39 -12.17
N ALA A 91 -24.79 5.96 -11.48
CA ALA A 91 -25.91 5.19 -10.93
C ALA A 91 -26.60 4.32 -12.00
N ASN A 92 -26.74 4.83 -13.23
CA ASN A 92 -27.33 4.08 -14.34
C ASN A 92 -26.53 2.81 -14.68
N VAL A 93 -25.19 2.94 -14.82
CA VAL A 93 -24.35 1.78 -15.14
C VAL A 93 -24.30 0.81 -13.96
N MET A 94 -24.23 1.30 -12.72
CA MET A 94 -24.29 0.45 -11.53
C MET A 94 -25.60 -0.37 -11.48
N ALA A 95 -26.75 0.27 -11.75
CA ALA A 95 -28.03 -0.42 -11.84
C ALA A 95 -28.04 -1.49 -12.94
N LYS A 96 -27.51 -1.19 -14.13
CA LYS A 96 -27.39 -2.17 -15.22
C LYS A 96 -26.57 -3.39 -14.80
N LEU A 97 -25.38 -3.16 -14.21
CA LEU A 97 -24.50 -4.24 -13.76
C LEU A 97 -25.13 -5.07 -12.64
N ALA A 98 -25.84 -4.43 -11.70
CA ALA A 98 -26.54 -5.11 -10.60
C ALA A 98 -27.65 -6.04 -11.10
N HIS A 99 -28.31 -5.68 -12.19
CA HIS A 99 -29.44 -6.44 -12.75
C HIS A 99 -29.11 -7.22 -14.04
N GLY A 100 -27.84 -7.29 -14.44
CA GLY A 100 -27.39 -8.07 -15.59
C GLY A 100 -27.86 -7.51 -16.94
N LEU A 101 -28.15 -6.20 -17.03
CA LEU A 101 -28.52 -5.55 -18.29
C LEU A 101 -27.26 -5.31 -19.12
N ALA A 102 -27.22 -5.90 -20.32
CA ALA A 102 -26.06 -5.89 -21.22
C ALA A 102 -26.47 -5.32 -22.59
N ASP A 103 -26.84 -4.04 -22.60
CA ASP A 103 -27.39 -3.33 -23.77
C ASP A 103 -26.37 -2.41 -24.46
N ASP A 104 -25.12 -2.40 -23.98
CA ASP A 104 -24.00 -1.68 -24.57
C ASP A 104 -22.68 -2.48 -24.47
N MET A 105 -21.65 -2.02 -25.15
CA MET A 105 -20.33 -2.71 -25.21
C MET A 105 -19.74 -2.92 -23.82
N LEU A 106 -19.82 -1.93 -22.93
CA LEU A 106 -19.24 -2.01 -21.58
C LEU A 106 -19.97 -3.08 -20.75
N THR A 107 -21.28 -2.99 -20.64
CA THR A 107 -22.07 -3.90 -19.80
C THR A 107 -22.04 -5.33 -20.32
N THR A 108 -22.02 -5.52 -21.65
CA THR A 108 -21.84 -6.84 -22.28
C THR A 108 -20.46 -7.45 -21.94
N THR A 109 -19.38 -6.67 -22.04
CA THR A 109 -18.04 -7.13 -21.72
C THR A 109 -17.89 -7.48 -20.23
N VAL A 110 -18.44 -6.63 -19.36
CA VAL A 110 -18.40 -6.87 -17.90
C VAL A 110 -19.16 -8.14 -17.52
N LEU A 111 -20.33 -8.39 -18.13
CA LEU A 111 -21.13 -9.59 -17.89
C LEU A 111 -20.39 -10.86 -18.37
N ALA A 112 -19.65 -10.78 -19.47
CA ALA A 112 -18.86 -11.89 -20.02
C ALA A 112 -17.54 -12.15 -19.27
N SER A 113 -17.03 -11.17 -18.50
CA SER A 113 -15.73 -11.26 -17.84
C SER A 113 -15.78 -12.04 -16.53
N ARG A 114 -14.75 -12.88 -16.30
CA ARG A 114 -14.49 -13.57 -15.03
C ARG A 114 -13.49 -12.83 -14.14
N ALA A 115 -12.82 -11.82 -14.67
CA ALA A 115 -11.84 -11.02 -13.94
C ALA A 115 -12.47 -10.33 -12.71
N PRO A 116 -11.71 -10.06 -11.65
CA PRO A 116 -12.13 -9.21 -10.55
C PRO A 116 -12.65 -7.86 -11.06
N LYS A 117 -13.72 -7.35 -10.45
CA LYS A 117 -14.38 -6.12 -10.87
C LYS A 117 -14.34 -5.09 -9.74
N ILE A 118 -13.90 -3.87 -10.06
CA ILE A 118 -13.86 -2.73 -9.15
C ILE A 118 -14.76 -1.63 -9.71
N ILE A 119 -15.67 -1.13 -8.88
CA ILE A 119 -16.62 -0.10 -9.22
C ILE A 119 -16.28 1.16 -8.43
N ALA A 120 -16.06 2.28 -9.12
CA ALA A 120 -15.78 3.58 -8.50
C ALA A 120 -16.99 4.53 -8.71
N PRO A 121 -17.95 4.58 -7.79
CA PRO A 121 -19.14 5.42 -7.91
C PRO A 121 -18.78 6.90 -8.03
N ALA A 122 -19.50 7.61 -8.92
CA ALA A 122 -19.39 9.05 -9.08
C ALA A 122 -20.73 9.65 -9.48
N MET A 123 -21.34 10.39 -8.57
CA MET A 123 -22.66 11.01 -8.79
C MET A 123 -22.93 12.11 -7.75
N ASN A 124 -24.01 12.85 -7.93
CA ASN A 124 -24.52 13.78 -6.91
C ASN A 124 -24.84 13.04 -5.59
N THR A 125 -24.72 13.72 -4.45
CA THR A 125 -24.95 13.15 -3.13
C THR A 125 -26.34 12.54 -2.97
N ALA A 126 -27.40 13.24 -3.39
CA ALA A 126 -28.77 12.72 -3.30
C ALA A 126 -28.98 11.46 -4.16
N MET A 127 -28.29 11.34 -5.30
CA MET A 127 -28.29 10.12 -6.11
C MET A 127 -27.55 8.98 -5.41
N TYR A 128 -26.42 9.28 -4.77
CA TYR A 128 -25.64 8.29 -4.05
C TYR A 128 -26.38 7.77 -2.81
N GLU A 129 -27.01 8.66 -2.04
CA GLU A 129 -27.79 8.32 -0.84
C GLU A 129 -29.16 7.74 -1.14
N ASN A 130 -29.60 7.75 -2.41
CA ASN A 130 -30.88 7.20 -2.79
C ASN A 130 -30.96 5.70 -2.45
N PRO A 131 -32.01 5.22 -1.77
CA PRO A 131 -32.14 3.81 -1.38
C PRO A 131 -31.93 2.84 -2.54
N VAL A 132 -32.47 3.14 -3.73
CA VAL A 132 -32.27 2.29 -4.92
C VAL A 132 -30.81 2.19 -5.33
N THR A 133 -30.03 3.26 -5.19
CA THR A 133 -28.59 3.23 -5.47
C THR A 133 -27.85 2.42 -4.42
N GLN A 134 -28.22 2.56 -3.13
CA GLN A 134 -27.61 1.79 -2.05
C GLN A 134 -27.94 0.28 -2.20
N ASP A 135 -29.16 -0.07 -2.54
CA ASP A 135 -29.55 -1.47 -2.82
C ASP A 135 -28.73 -2.05 -3.99
N ASN A 136 -28.53 -1.28 -5.07
CA ASN A 136 -27.67 -1.69 -6.19
C ASN A 136 -26.21 -1.86 -5.77
N ILE A 137 -25.68 -1.02 -4.87
CA ILE A 137 -24.31 -1.17 -4.32
C ILE A 137 -24.20 -2.50 -3.56
N GLU A 138 -25.15 -2.80 -2.68
CA GLU A 138 -25.12 -4.04 -1.91
C GLU A 138 -25.28 -5.27 -2.83
N LEU A 139 -26.08 -5.17 -3.88
CA LEU A 139 -26.24 -6.23 -4.86
C LEU A 139 -24.95 -6.47 -5.67
N LEU A 140 -24.23 -5.42 -6.07
CA LEU A 140 -22.94 -5.52 -6.73
C LEU A 140 -21.89 -6.20 -5.82
N LYS A 141 -21.86 -5.82 -4.53
CA LYS A 141 -21.00 -6.47 -3.53
C LYS A 141 -21.36 -7.94 -3.33
N HIS A 142 -22.66 -8.27 -3.28
CA HIS A 142 -23.14 -9.66 -3.18
C HIS A 142 -22.65 -10.52 -4.35
N TYR A 143 -22.53 -9.95 -5.55
CA TYR A 143 -21.96 -10.63 -6.73
C TYR A 143 -20.43 -10.59 -6.78
N GLY A 144 -19.75 -10.19 -5.69
CA GLY A 144 -18.29 -10.22 -5.56
C GLY A 144 -17.57 -9.06 -6.25
N MET A 145 -18.26 -7.98 -6.57
CA MET A 145 -17.63 -6.75 -7.07
C MET A 145 -17.15 -5.87 -5.90
N GLU A 146 -15.92 -5.37 -5.97
CA GLU A 146 -15.41 -4.40 -5.00
C GLU A 146 -15.97 -3.01 -5.34
N VAL A 147 -16.86 -2.47 -4.50
CA VAL A 147 -17.41 -1.12 -4.70
C VAL A 147 -16.66 -0.16 -3.79
N ILE A 148 -15.91 0.75 -4.39
CA ILE A 148 -15.12 1.76 -3.65
C ILE A 148 -16.08 2.77 -3.02
N THR A 149 -15.90 3.05 -1.74
CA THR A 149 -16.62 4.15 -1.09
C THR A 149 -16.19 5.48 -1.70
N PRO A 150 -17.13 6.29 -2.26
CA PRO A 150 -16.77 7.59 -2.80
C PRO A 150 -16.27 8.53 -1.71
N ALA A 151 -15.38 9.44 -2.09
CA ALA A 151 -14.90 10.48 -1.20
C ALA A 151 -16.00 11.50 -0.91
N SER A 152 -15.92 12.14 0.25
CA SER A 152 -16.73 13.30 0.60
C SER A 152 -16.01 14.59 0.22
N GLY A 153 -16.77 15.61 -0.20
CA GLY A 153 -16.21 16.91 -0.55
C GLY A 153 -17.12 17.72 -1.48
N HIS A 154 -16.58 18.83 -2.00
CA HIS A 154 -17.29 19.65 -2.99
C HIS A 154 -17.45 18.87 -4.31
N LEU A 155 -18.67 18.80 -4.78
CA LEU A 155 -19.07 18.20 -6.06
C LEU A 155 -19.18 19.28 -7.14
N ALA A 156 -19.09 18.86 -8.40
CA ALA A 156 -19.20 19.77 -9.54
C ALA A 156 -20.57 20.51 -9.67
N CYS A 157 -21.62 19.96 -9.01
CA CYS A 157 -22.93 20.60 -8.93
C CYS A 157 -23.03 21.70 -7.84
N GLY A 158 -21.97 21.94 -7.07
CA GLY A 158 -21.95 22.89 -5.96
C GLY A 158 -22.34 22.31 -4.60
N ASP A 159 -22.84 21.08 -4.54
CA ASP A 159 -23.16 20.39 -3.30
C ASP A 159 -21.88 19.92 -2.59
N SER A 160 -21.99 19.66 -1.28
CA SER A 160 -20.95 19.04 -0.46
C SER A 160 -21.50 17.79 0.17
N GLY A 161 -20.80 16.64 -0.02
CA GLY A 161 -21.24 15.36 0.54
C GLY A 161 -20.52 14.18 -0.10
N ALA A 162 -21.03 12.97 0.14
CA ALA A 162 -20.55 11.75 -0.48
C ALA A 162 -20.96 11.68 -1.96
N GLY A 163 -20.13 11.03 -2.80
CA GLY A 163 -20.42 10.87 -4.23
C GLY A 163 -19.26 11.27 -5.14
N LYS A 164 -18.18 11.83 -4.59
CA LYS A 164 -16.97 12.20 -5.34
C LYS A 164 -16.13 10.95 -5.62
N MET A 165 -15.83 10.69 -6.89
CA MET A 165 -14.89 9.62 -7.25
C MET A 165 -13.53 9.87 -6.57
N PRO A 166 -12.89 8.85 -5.97
CA PRO A 166 -11.54 8.96 -5.44
C PRO A 166 -10.54 9.47 -6.49
N GLU A 167 -9.40 9.97 -6.03
CA GLU A 167 -8.36 10.46 -6.92
C GLU A 167 -7.71 9.28 -7.71
N PRO A 168 -7.16 9.56 -8.90
CA PRO A 168 -6.57 8.51 -9.77
C PRO A 168 -5.53 7.66 -9.07
N GLU A 169 -4.74 8.24 -8.18
CA GLU A 169 -3.71 7.55 -7.40
C GLU A 169 -4.32 6.50 -6.45
N THR A 170 -5.47 6.83 -5.85
CA THR A 170 -6.22 5.88 -5.02
C THR A 170 -6.77 4.74 -5.85
N LEU A 171 -7.40 5.02 -7.01
CA LEU A 171 -7.90 4.00 -7.94
C LEU A 171 -6.77 3.08 -8.42
N PHE A 172 -5.60 3.65 -8.74
CA PHE A 172 -4.40 2.90 -9.09
C PHE A 172 -3.99 1.92 -7.97
N GLN A 173 -4.04 2.34 -6.71
CA GLN A 173 -3.71 1.47 -5.58
C GLN A 173 -4.70 0.31 -5.40
N TYR A 174 -6.00 0.51 -5.67
CA TYR A 174 -6.98 -0.58 -5.70
C TYR A 174 -6.66 -1.62 -6.77
N ILE A 175 -6.28 -1.19 -7.98
CA ILE A 175 -5.84 -2.09 -9.05
C ILE A 175 -4.59 -2.86 -8.61
N CYS A 176 -3.57 -2.16 -8.10
CA CYS A 176 -2.33 -2.80 -7.62
C CYS A 176 -2.60 -3.80 -6.50
N LYS A 177 -3.42 -3.45 -5.52
CA LYS A 177 -3.85 -4.35 -4.45
C LYS A 177 -4.40 -5.65 -5.01
N THR A 178 -5.17 -5.59 -6.09
CA THR A 178 -5.84 -6.76 -6.65
C THR A 178 -4.92 -7.63 -7.50
N ILE A 179 -4.12 -7.04 -8.42
CA ILE A 179 -3.43 -7.82 -9.45
C ILE A 179 -1.90 -7.70 -9.48
N ALA A 180 -1.26 -6.80 -8.70
CA ALA A 180 0.17 -6.56 -8.83
C ALA A 180 1.03 -7.80 -8.49
N HIS A 181 0.62 -8.59 -7.51
CA HIS A 181 1.34 -9.77 -7.04
C HIS A 181 0.39 -10.93 -6.76
N GLU A 182 0.92 -12.16 -6.76
CA GLU A 182 0.24 -13.33 -6.22
C GLU A 182 -0.09 -13.12 -4.75
N LYS A 183 -1.19 -13.70 -4.28
CA LYS A 183 -1.66 -13.58 -2.89
C LYS A 183 -1.11 -14.74 -2.02
N ASP A 184 0.19 -14.98 -2.13
CA ASP A 184 0.91 -16.06 -1.46
C ASP A 184 1.08 -15.85 0.06
N MET A 185 0.73 -14.65 0.56
CA MET A 185 0.63 -14.35 1.98
C MET A 185 -0.82 -14.22 2.47
N ALA A 186 -1.80 -14.70 1.69
CA ALA A 186 -3.21 -14.65 2.09
C ALA A 186 -3.45 -15.39 3.41
N GLY A 187 -4.16 -14.73 4.34
CA GLY A 187 -4.46 -15.26 5.67
C GLY A 187 -3.33 -15.11 6.70
N MET A 188 -2.14 -14.63 6.30
CA MET A 188 -1.04 -14.34 7.23
C MET A 188 -1.22 -12.96 7.87
N LYS A 189 -0.98 -12.87 9.18
CA LYS A 189 -0.93 -11.62 9.95
C LYS A 189 0.52 -11.18 10.10
N VAL A 190 0.83 -9.98 9.62
CA VAL A 190 2.20 -9.45 9.61
C VAL A 190 2.24 -8.12 10.34
N LEU A 191 3.12 -8.01 11.34
CA LEU A 191 3.41 -6.77 12.03
C LEU A 191 4.75 -6.21 11.58
N VAL A 192 4.75 -4.96 11.13
CA VAL A 192 5.96 -4.24 10.71
C VAL A 192 6.11 -3.00 11.60
N THR A 193 7.32 -2.72 12.09
CA THR A 193 7.61 -1.44 12.74
C THR A 193 8.38 -0.52 11.81
N ALA A 194 8.12 0.80 11.85
CA ALA A 194 8.78 1.77 10.98
C ALA A 194 9.03 3.12 11.67
N GLY A 195 9.81 3.95 11.02
CA GLY A 195 10.10 5.31 11.48
C GLY A 195 10.97 5.37 12.73
N PRO A 196 11.33 6.58 13.17
CA PRO A 196 12.05 6.82 14.41
C PRO A 196 11.09 7.01 15.57
N THR A 197 11.50 6.63 16.79
CA THR A 197 10.86 7.11 18.02
C THR A 197 11.41 8.49 18.42
N GLN A 198 10.64 9.23 19.18
CA GLN A 198 10.98 10.56 19.68
C GLN A 198 10.86 10.55 21.21
N GLU A 199 11.99 10.76 21.88
CA GLU A 199 12.07 10.75 23.33
C GLU A 199 12.10 12.21 23.84
N ALA A 200 11.00 12.65 24.42
CA ALA A 200 10.82 14.03 24.85
C ALA A 200 11.84 14.44 25.92
N ILE A 201 12.42 15.63 25.74
CA ILE A 201 13.25 16.32 26.76
C ILE A 201 12.35 17.31 27.51
N ASP A 202 11.53 18.03 26.76
CA ASP A 202 10.53 18.99 27.23
C ASP A 202 9.38 19.06 26.18
N PRO A 203 8.31 19.86 26.36
CA PRO A 203 7.21 19.93 25.38
C PRO A 203 7.60 20.37 23.96
N VAL A 204 8.83 20.85 23.76
CA VAL A 204 9.32 21.43 22.50
C VAL A 204 10.41 20.60 21.84
N ARG A 205 11.26 19.93 22.63
CA ARG A 205 12.47 19.24 22.18
C ARG A 205 12.44 17.75 22.51
N TYR A 206 13.03 16.96 21.61
CA TYR A 206 13.14 15.51 21.77
C TYR A 206 14.47 15.00 21.18
N ILE A 207 14.88 13.82 21.61
CA ILE A 207 15.95 13.01 21.02
C ILE A 207 15.31 12.04 20.04
N THR A 208 15.91 11.85 18.88
CA THR A 208 15.43 10.92 17.86
C THR A 208 16.57 10.38 17.01
N ASN A 209 16.29 9.31 16.27
CA ASN A 209 17.21 8.71 15.31
C ASN A 209 16.96 9.26 13.89
N HIS A 210 17.99 9.30 13.06
CA HIS A 210 17.84 9.58 11.64
C HIS A 210 17.16 8.37 10.97
N SER A 211 15.87 8.47 10.70
CA SER A 211 15.11 7.47 9.95
C SER A 211 13.93 8.11 9.23
N SER A 212 13.79 7.82 7.95
CA SER A 212 12.65 8.26 7.15
C SER A 212 11.44 7.32 7.23
N GLY A 213 11.61 6.10 7.77
CA GLY A 213 10.56 5.08 7.78
C GLY A 213 10.34 4.34 6.46
N LYS A 214 10.92 4.81 5.34
CA LYS A 214 10.68 4.29 3.98
C LYS A 214 10.77 2.76 3.87
N MET A 215 11.76 2.12 4.53
CA MET A 215 11.93 0.67 4.43
C MET A 215 10.76 -0.10 5.05
N GLY A 216 10.36 0.26 6.28
CA GLY A 216 9.23 -0.39 6.96
C GLY A 216 7.90 -0.15 6.23
N TYR A 217 7.69 1.05 5.67
CA TYR A 217 6.53 1.36 4.83
C TYR A 217 6.50 0.51 3.55
N SER A 218 7.66 0.34 2.87
CA SER A 218 7.76 -0.53 1.68
C SER A 218 7.47 -1.99 2.03
N ILE A 219 7.96 -2.48 3.18
CA ILE A 219 7.68 -3.85 3.63
C ILE A 219 6.18 -4.04 3.91
N ALA A 220 5.57 -3.15 4.69
CA ALA A 220 4.15 -3.24 5.01
C ALA A 220 3.25 -3.18 3.76
N LYS A 221 3.56 -2.27 2.83
CA LYS A 221 2.90 -2.19 1.53
C LYS A 221 3.05 -3.48 0.72
N THR A 222 4.25 -4.07 0.68
CA THR A 222 4.49 -5.31 -0.08
C THR A 222 3.76 -6.50 0.57
N CYS A 223 3.70 -6.59 1.91
CA CYS A 223 2.89 -7.59 2.61
C CYS A 223 1.42 -7.50 2.19
N MET A 224 0.84 -6.30 2.20
CA MET A 224 -0.54 -6.05 1.78
C MET A 224 -0.76 -6.41 0.31
N LEU A 225 0.16 -6.04 -0.59
CA LEU A 225 0.07 -6.38 -2.02
C LEU A 225 0.14 -7.90 -2.26
N ARG A 226 0.81 -8.66 -1.41
CA ARG A 226 0.87 -10.13 -1.41
C ARG A 226 -0.29 -10.79 -0.64
N GLY A 227 -1.24 -10.02 -0.14
CA GLY A 227 -2.49 -10.50 0.46
C GLY A 227 -2.44 -10.72 1.97
N ALA A 228 -1.38 -10.32 2.66
CA ALA A 228 -1.31 -10.40 4.12
C ALA A 228 -2.21 -9.35 4.81
N ASP A 229 -2.69 -9.67 6.01
CA ASP A 229 -3.24 -8.71 6.96
C ASP A 229 -2.06 -7.98 7.64
N ALA A 230 -1.72 -6.81 7.09
CA ALA A 230 -0.53 -6.06 7.49
C ALA A 230 -0.87 -4.97 8.51
N THR A 231 -0.17 -4.99 9.66
CA THR A 231 -0.19 -3.91 10.66
C THR A 231 1.16 -3.20 10.68
N LEU A 232 1.13 -1.87 10.53
CA LEU A 232 2.31 -1.00 10.56
C LEU A 232 2.28 -0.15 11.84
N VAL A 233 3.16 -0.46 12.80
CA VAL A 233 3.38 0.39 13.98
C VAL A 233 4.50 1.38 13.65
N THR A 234 4.18 2.67 13.59
CA THR A 234 5.13 3.66 13.05
C THR A 234 5.32 4.87 13.96
N GLY A 235 6.57 5.22 14.19
CA GLY A 235 6.95 6.54 14.69
C GLY A 235 6.62 7.63 13.66
N ARG A 236 6.79 8.90 14.04
CA ARG A 236 6.48 10.04 13.17
C ARG A 236 7.39 10.07 11.93
N THR A 237 6.78 10.10 10.77
CA THR A 237 7.43 10.24 9.47
C THR A 237 6.70 11.29 8.63
N ALA A 238 7.31 11.72 7.51
CA ALA A 238 6.66 12.55 6.50
C ALA A 238 5.92 11.72 5.43
N LEU A 239 5.83 10.40 5.61
CA LEU A 239 5.19 9.49 4.65
C LEU A 239 3.69 9.40 4.95
N ASP A 240 2.90 9.34 3.90
CA ASP A 240 1.48 9.00 4.01
C ASP A 240 1.30 7.54 4.40
N ALA A 241 0.31 7.26 5.23
CA ALA A 241 -0.04 5.89 5.61
C ALA A 241 -0.40 5.06 4.35
N PRO A 242 0.17 3.86 4.17
CA PRO A 242 -0.16 3.04 3.02
C PRO A 242 -1.64 2.63 3.08
N LEU A 243 -2.36 2.80 1.95
CA LEU A 243 -3.74 2.31 1.87
C LEU A 243 -3.79 0.79 2.11
N PHE A 244 -4.86 0.34 2.74
CA PHE A 244 -5.13 -1.08 3.05
C PHE A 244 -4.17 -1.71 4.07
N VAL A 245 -3.34 -0.92 4.74
CA VAL A 245 -2.49 -1.34 5.85
C VAL A 245 -3.05 -0.73 7.14
N ASN A 246 -3.23 -1.56 8.17
CA ASN A 246 -3.63 -1.08 9.49
C ASN A 246 -2.46 -0.30 10.12
N THR A 247 -2.53 1.03 10.12
CA THR A 247 -1.44 1.88 10.59
C THR A 247 -1.71 2.38 12.01
N VAL A 248 -0.78 2.07 12.93
CA VAL A 248 -0.82 2.44 14.34
C VAL A 248 0.30 3.46 14.62
N PRO A 249 -0.02 4.76 14.76
CA PRO A 249 0.97 5.79 15.06
C PRO A 249 1.41 5.72 16.51
N VAL A 250 2.72 5.87 16.74
CA VAL A 250 3.35 5.96 18.06
C VAL A 250 4.32 7.13 18.10
N ILE A 251 4.73 7.55 19.30
CA ILE A 251 5.67 8.65 19.49
C ILE A 251 6.97 8.14 20.10
N SER A 252 6.91 7.52 21.26
CA SER A 252 8.08 7.11 22.04
C SER A 252 8.43 5.62 21.85
N ALA A 253 9.61 5.24 22.32
CA ALA A 253 10.03 3.85 22.40
C ALA A 253 9.07 3.04 23.29
N LYS A 254 8.54 3.64 24.34
CA LYS A 254 7.56 3.03 25.26
C LYS A 254 6.24 2.74 24.53
N ASP A 255 5.69 3.71 23.80
CA ASP A 255 4.47 3.50 23.02
C ASP A 255 4.65 2.37 22.00
N MET A 256 5.79 2.37 21.30
CA MET A 256 6.09 1.32 20.33
C MET A 256 6.24 -0.05 21.01
N TYR A 257 6.84 -0.12 22.19
CA TYR A 257 6.95 -1.35 22.95
C TYR A 257 5.56 -1.88 23.32
N GLU A 258 4.69 -1.05 23.89
CA GLU A 258 3.34 -1.42 24.30
C GLU A 258 2.49 -1.89 23.11
N GLU A 259 2.50 -1.14 22.00
CA GLU A 259 1.74 -1.48 20.79
C GLU A 259 2.22 -2.76 20.11
N VAL A 260 3.52 -3.00 20.06
CA VAL A 260 4.08 -4.21 19.46
C VAL A 260 3.85 -5.43 20.33
N THR A 261 4.11 -5.33 21.65
CA THR A 261 4.00 -6.48 22.54
C THR A 261 2.55 -6.93 22.73
N SER A 262 1.60 -5.98 22.81
CA SER A 262 0.17 -6.31 22.93
C SER A 262 -0.41 -7.04 21.74
N ARG A 263 0.20 -6.89 20.53
CA ARG A 263 -0.25 -7.52 19.29
C ARG A 263 0.58 -8.72 18.87
N SER A 264 1.78 -8.88 19.43
CA SER A 264 2.76 -9.87 18.94
C SER A 264 2.24 -11.30 18.95
N HIS A 265 1.43 -11.67 19.92
CA HIS A 265 0.92 -13.05 20.10
C HIS A 265 0.13 -13.57 18.87
N ASP A 266 -0.64 -12.69 18.23
CA ASP A 266 -1.50 -13.07 17.10
C ASP A 266 -0.81 -12.98 15.73
N MET A 267 0.48 -12.65 15.68
CA MET A 267 1.19 -12.41 14.41
C MET A 267 1.93 -13.65 13.94
N ASP A 268 1.86 -13.92 12.64
CA ASP A 268 2.66 -14.96 11.98
C ASP A 268 4.09 -14.50 11.70
N ILE A 269 4.24 -13.23 11.33
CA ILE A 269 5.53 -12.62 10.96
C ILE A 269 5.65 -11.27 11.65
N ILE A 270 6.78 -11.03 12.32
CA ILE A 270 7.09 -9.74 12.93
C ILE A 270 8.40 -9.21 12.34
N ILE A 271 8.35 -8.02 11.73
CA ILE A 271 9.51 -7.38 11.09
C ILE A 271 9.81 -6.05 11.78
N LYS A 272 10.87 -6.02 12.57
CA LYS A 272 11.28 -4.83 13.31
C LYS A 272 12.26 -3.98 12.51
N ALA A 273 11.72 -3.01 11.72
CA ALA A 273 12.52 -2.10 10.90
C ALA A 273 12.57 -0.65 11.43
N ALA A 274 11.89 -0.35 12.53
CA ALA A 274 11.92 0.96 13.19
C ALA A 274 13.29 1.28 13.80
N ALA A 275 13.64 2.56 13.80
CA ALA A 275 14.80 3.11 14.50
C ALA A 275 14.39 3.56 15.91
N VAL A 276 14.27 2.61 16.82
CA VAL A 276 13.88 2.86 18.22
C VAL A 276 15.09 3.42 18.98
N ALA A 277 14.86 4.43 19.80
CA ALA A 277 15.89 4.97 20.66
C ALA A 277 16.24 3.98 21.78
N ASP A 278 17.54 3.71 21.99
CA ASP A 278 18.04 2.84 23.07
C ASP A 278 18.05 3.55 24.43
N TYR A 279 17.94 4.88 24.43
CA TYR A 279 17.97 5.74 25.61
C TYR A 279 16.88 6.81 25.53
N ARG A 280 16.32 7.15 26.70
CA ARG A 280 15.39 8.26 26.87
C ARG A 280 15.82 9.15 28.04
N PRO A 281 15.41 10.43 28.11
CA PRO A 281 15.62 11.26 29.29
C PRO A 281 15.00 10.61 30.55
N CYS A 282 15.75 10.58 31.66
CA CYS A 282 15.26 10.09 32.94
C CYS A 282 14.05 10.92 33.44
N ASN A 283 14.07 12.22 33.15
CA ASN A 283 13.01 13.16 33.53
C ASN A 283 12.68 14.03 32.32
N VAL A 284 11.38 14.18 32.03
CA VAL A 284 10.86 15.11 31.03
C VAL A 284 10.41 16.36 31.76
N ALA A 285 10.88 17.53 31.31
CA ALA A 285 10.46 18.79 31.92
C ALA A 285 9.04 19.15 31.46
N ASP A 286 8.19 19.59 32.39
CA ASP A 286 6.81 20.00 32.12
C ASP A 286 6.74 21.29 31.28
N GLU A 287 7.77 22.15 31.40
CA GLU A 287 7.89 23.39 30.67
C GLU A 287 9.18 23.42 29.84
N LYS A 288 9.16 24.24 28.76
CA LYS A 288 10.35 24.46 27.93
C LYS A 288 11.53 24.92 28.78
N ILE A 289 12.62 24.17 28.80
CA ILE A 289 13.86 24.51 29.51
C ILE A 289 14.43 25.81 28.93
N LYS A 290 14.52 26.86 29.76
CA LYS A 290 15.08 28.17 29.38
C LYS A 290 16.60 28.14 29.41
N LYS A 291 17.23 28.84 28.43
CA LYS A 291 18.68 29.07 28.42
C LYS A 291 19.06 29.93 29.63
N LYS A 292 20.12 29.54 30.31
CA LYS A 292 20.83 30.38 31.28
C LYS A 292 22.18 30.77 30.69
N GLU A 293 22.61 32.02 30.88
CA GLU A 293 23.92 32.47 30.40
C GLU A 293 25.05 31.67 31.06
N GLY A 294 25.95 31.11 30.25
CA GLY A 294 27.14 30.41 30.71
C GLY A 294 26.95 28.95 31.13
N ASP A 295 25.75 28.39 31.14
CA ASP A 295 25.48 27.03 31.58
C ASP A 295 25.68 25.99 30.50
N VAL A 296 26.39 24.90 30.84
CA VAL A 296 26.37 23.63 30.08
C VAL A 296 25.17 22.82 30.52
N MET A 297 24.30 22.44 29.56
CA MET A 297 23.16 21.60 29.83
C MET A 297 23.55 20.12 29.69
N SER A 298 23.33 19.33 30.72
CA SER A 298 23.41 17.86 30.68
C SER A 298 22.05 17.23 30.85
N ILE A 299 21.76 16.20 30.08
CA ILE A 299 20.50 15.45 30.14
C ILE A 299 20.84 14.02 30.57
N PRO A 300 20.49 13.61 31.81
CA PRO A 300 20.67 12.22 32.21
C PRO A 300 19.71 11.32 31.42
N LEU A 301 20.27 10.21 30.90
CA LEU A 301 19.56 9.25 30.09
C LEU A 301 19.47 7.90 30.79
N GLU A 302 18.34 7.21 30.61
CA GLU A 302 18.14 5.82 31.02
C GLU A 302 17.82 4.96 29.80
N ARG A 303 18.03 3.64 29.91
CA ARG A 303 17.74 2.70 28.85
C ARG A 303 16.24 2.53 28.64
N THR A 304 15.85 2.40 27.38
CA THR A 304 14.50 2.01 26.98
C THR A 304 14.33 0.49 27.02
N ASP A 305 13.09 0.02 26.96
CA ASP A 305 12.77 -1.39 26.88
C ASP A 305 13.18 -1.95 25.51
N ASP A 306 13.79 -3.14 25.52
CA ASP A 306 14.25 -3.80 24.33
C ASP A 306 13.16 -4.66 23.70
N ILE A 307 12.42 -4.08 22.74
CA ILE A 307 11.32 -4.73 22.04
C ILE A 307 11.76 -6.06 21.42
N LEU A 308 12.93 -6.07 20.75
CA LEU A 308 13.39 -7.26 20.03
C LEU A 308 13.81 -8.39 20.98
N LYS A 309 14.34 -8.05 22.15
CA LYS A 309 14.63 -9.01 23.21
C LYS A 309 13.33 -9.62 23.74
N TYR A 310 12.34 -8.80 24.07
CA TYR A 310 11.05 -9.26 24.54
C TYR A 310 10.39 -10.23 23.53
N LEU A 311 10.35 -9.85 22.25
CA LEU A 311 9.78 -10.67 21.20
C LEU A 311 10.48 -12.03 21.06
N GLY A 312 11.82 -12.04 21.13
CA GLY A 312 12.59 -13.28 21.07
C GLY A 312 12.41 -14.20 22.25
N GLU A 313 12.22 -13.65 23.47
CA GLU A 313 11.95 -14.41 24.70
C GLU A 313 10.51 -14.97 24.75
N HIS A 314 9.55 -14.34 24.06
CA HIS A 314 8.13 -14.72 24.04
C HIS A 314 7.67 -15.24 22.67
N LYS A 315 8.61 -15.58 21.79
CA LYS A 315 8.32 -16.05 20.43
C LYS A 315 7.61 -17.39 20.46
N GLU A 316 6.45 -17.45 19.80
CA GLU A 316 5.71 -18.69 19.59
C GLU A 316 6.32 -19.53 18.45
N PRO A 317 6.15 -20.86 18.44
CA PRO A 317 6.77 -21.75 17.45
C PRO A 317 6.36 -21.45 15.98
N HIS A 318 5.18 -20.90 15.75
CA HIS A 318 4.68 -20.56 14.41
C HIS A 318 5.18 -19.21 13.90
N GLN A 319 5.74 -18.39 14.78
CA GLN A 319 6.14 -17.03 14.47
C GLN A 319 7.50 -16.95 13.80
N PHE A 320 7.62 -16.06 12.84
CA PHE A 320 8.88 -15.65 12.24
C PHE A 320 9.27 -14.24 12.69
N LEU A 321 10.43 -14.11 13.31
CA LEU A 321 10.92 -12.84 13.84
C LEU A 321 12.13 -12.34 13.04
N CYS A 322 11.95 -11.21 12.35
CA CYS A 322 12.99 -10.54 11.58
C CYS A 322 13.37 -9.19 12.21
N GLY A 323 14.66 -8.98 12.47
CA GLY A 323 15.19 -7.70 12.95
C GLY A 323 15.96 -6.97 11.87
N PHE A 324 16.10 -5.66 12.02
CA PHE A 324 17.04 -4.84 11.25
C PHE A 324 18.20 -4.43 12.14
N SER A 325 19.39 -4.39 11.55
CA SER A 325 20.58 -3.86 12.21
C SER A 325 21.29 -2.86 11.31
N MET A 326 21.94 -1.91 11.96
CA MET A 326 22.74 -0.91 11.33
C MET A 326 24.10 -0.89 12.05
N GLU A 327 25.11 -1.36 11.35
CA GLU A 327 26.44 -1.53 11.91
C GLU A 327 27.45 -0.79 11.03
N THR A 328 28.34 -0.05 11.68
CA THR A 328 29.42 0.70 10.99
C THR A 328 30.72 -0.09 10.93
N GLN A 329 30.89 -1.08 11.81
CA GLN A 329 32.08 -1.95 11.91
C GLN A 329 31.67 -3.39 12.21
N ASN A 330 32.41 -4.35 11.64
CA ASN A 330 32.22 -5.80 11.89
C ASN A 330 30.75 -6.25 11.72
N MET A 331 30.07 -5.71 10.67
CA MET A 331 28.62 -5.86 10.43
C MET A 331 28.13 -7.31 10.54
N LEU A 332 28.80 -8.25 9.87
CA LEU A 332 28.38 -9.66 9.86
C LEU A 332 28.48 -10.30 11.25
N GLU A 333 29.59 -10.08 11.95
CA GLU A 333 29.80 -10.68 13.28
C GLU A 333 28.84 -10.12 14.33
N ASN A 334 28.66 -8.79 14.35
CA ASN A 334 27.75 -8.13 15.28
C ASN A 334 26.31 -8.52 15.01
N SER A 335 25.90 -8.59 13.72
CA SER A 335 24.56 -9.00 13.35
C SER A 335 24.28 -10.47 13.70
N LYS A 336 25.23 -11.38 13.47
CA LYS A 336 25.11 -12.79 13.91
C LYS A 336 25.00 -12.93 15.42
N LYS A 337 25.80 -12.20 16.21
CA LYS A 337 25.67 -12.16 17.67
C LYS A 337 24.29 -11.68 18.11
N LYS A 338 23.77 -10.62 17.46
CA LYS A 338 22.45 -10.07 17.75
C LYS A 338 21.33 -11.05 17.39
N LEU A 339 21.43 -11.74 16.24
CA LEU A 339 20.50 -12.77 15.81
C LEU A 339 20.35 -13.88 16.86
N MET A 340 21.47 -14.43 17.32
CA MET A 340 21.48 -15.49 18.33
C MET A 340 21.00 -15.00 19.70
N LYS A 341 21.51 -13.84 20.16
CA LYS A 341 21.17 -13.28 21.48
C LYS A 341 19.70 -12.92 21.62
N LYS A 342 19.03 -12.54 20.51
CA LYS A 342 17.64 -12.10 20.49
C LYS A 342 16.68 -13.17 19.95
N ASN A 343 17.15 -14.39 19.72
CA ASN A 343 16.37 -15.50 19.20
C ASN A 343 15.60 -15.15 17.91
N LEU A 344 16.28 -14.49 16.96
CA LEU A 344 15.72 -14.10 15.67
C LEU A 344 15.84 -15.24 14.66
N ASP A 345 14.93 -15.32 13.70
CA ASP A 345 15.04 -16.19 12.55
C ASP A 345 15.90 -15.57 11.45
N MET A 346 15.83 -14.25 11.32
CA MET A 346 16.61 -13.49 10.35
C MET A 346 16.95 -12.09 10.88
N ILE A 347 18.09 -11.57 10.46
CA ILE A 347 18.46 -10.17 10.63
C ILE A 347 18.89 -9.57 9.31
N VAL A 348 18.40 -8.38 9.01
CA VAL A 348 18.73 -7.60 7.82
C VAL A 348 19.70 -6.50 8.21
N ALA A 349 20.92 -6.57 7.71
CA ALA A 349 21.97 -5.61 7.99
C ALA A 349 22.09 -4.59 6.85
N ASN A 350 21.98 -3.30 7.18
CA ASN A 350 22.20 -2.20 6.25
C ASN A 350 23.70 -1.84 6.20
N ASN A 351 24.25 -1.70 5.00
CA ASN A 351 25.63 -1.26 4.79
C ASN A 351 25.70 0.24 4.52
N LEU A 352 25.91 1.04 5.56
CA LEU A 352 26.00 2.51 5.45
C LEU A 352 27.24 3.03 4.69
N LYS A 353 28.26 2.18 4.46
CA LYS A 353 29.50 2.61 3.80
C LYS A 353 29.41 2.62 2.27
N LYS A 354 28.38 1.98 1.69
CA LYS A 354 28.19 1.94 0.23
C LYS A 354 27.31 3.12 -0.20
N GLN A 355 27.77 3.86 -1.21
CA GLN A 355 27.01 4.97 -1.80
C GLN A 355 25.67 4.47 -2.39
N GLY A 356 24.56 5.15 -2.08
CA GLY A 356 23.20 4.73 -2.47
C GLY A 356 22.45 3.91 -1.43
N ALA A 357 23.11 3.50 -0.32
CA ALA A 357 22.45 2.89 0.83
C ALA A 357 22.30 3.92 1.95
N GLY A 358 21.08 4.19 2.42
CA GLY A 358 20.87 5.17 3.48
C GLY A 358 19.39 5.37 3.87
N PHE A 359 19.18 6.17 4.91
CA PHE A 359 17.83 6.39 5.45
C PHE A 359 16.91 7.18 4.50
N GLU A 360 17.45 8.15 3.77
CA GLU A 360 16.66 9.11 2.98
C GLU A 360 16.49 8.69 1.51
N THR A 361 17.36 7.81 1.00
CA THR A 361 17.34 7.33 -0.39
C THR A 361 16.17 6.37 -0.63
N ASP A 362 15.72 6.26 -1.86
CA ASP A 362 14.69 5.28 -2.28
C ASP A 362 15.29 3.90 -2.59
N THR A 363 16.60 3.79 -2.61
CA THR A 363 17.37 2.56 -2.80
C THR A 363 17.98 2.06 -1.50
N ASN A 364 18.37 0.79 -1.46
CA ASN A 364 19.11 0.19 -0.35
C ASN A 364 20.04 -0.93 -0.83
N ILE A 365 21.07 -1.23 -0.02
CA ILE A 365 21.94 -2.40 -0.12
C ILE A 365 21.86 -3.10 1.21
N VAL A 366 21.37 -4.32 1.23
CA VAL A 366 21.17 -5.07 2.47
C VAL A 366 21.80 -6.45 2.39
N THR A 367 22.22 -6.95 3.55
CA THR A 367 22.65 -8.32 3.75
C THR A 367 21.63 -9.01 4.67
N MET A 368 20.97 -10.04 4.21
CA MET A 368 20.09 -10.90 5.00
C MET A 368 20.91 -12.01 5.62
N ILE A 369 20.79 -12.19 6.91
CA ILE A 369 21.59 -13.14 7.71
C ILE A 369 20.64 -14.02 8.49
N THR A 370 20.77 -15.32 8.32
CA THR A 370 20.12 -16.36 9.12
C THR A 370 21.16 -17.09 9.98
N GLN A 371 20.76 -18.10 10.72
CA GLN A 371 21.71 -18.93 11.46
C GLN A 371 22.71 -19.64 10.52
N ASN A 372 22.24 -20.08 9.36
CA ASN A 372 22.97 -20.96 8.46
C ASN A 372 23.54 -20.25 7.23
N GLU A 373 22.96 -19.13 6.81
CA GLU A 373 23.20 -18.53 5.50
C GLU A 373 23.33 -17.02 5.58
N VAL A 374 24.02 -16.45 4.58
CA VAL A 374 24.19 -15.01 4.40
C VAL A 374 23.89 -14.69 2.94
N PHE A 375 22.95 -13.80 2.69
CA PHE A 375 22.54 -13.34 1.35
C PHE A 375 22.82 -11.85 1.22
N GLU A 376 23.61 -11.48 0.24
CA GLU A 376 23.82 -10.07 -0.10
C GLU A 376 22.92 -9.70 -1.28
N LEU A 377 22.14 -8.64 -1.13
CA LEU A 377 21.40 -8.03 -2.22
C LEU A 377 22.22 -6.87 -2.81
N GLU A 378 22.18 -6.75 -4.13
CA GLU A 378 22.74 -5.60 -4.82
C GLU A 378 21.93 -4.32 -4.54
N LEU A 379 22.43 -3.17 -5.05
CA LEU A 379 21.69 -1.92 -4.96
C LEU A 379 20.37 -2.03 -5.76
N MET A 380 19.26 -1.90 -5.06
CA MET A 380 17.92 -1.94 -5.65
C MET A 380 16.97 -1.01 -4.88
N SER A 381 15.77 -0.81 -5.39
CA SER A 381 14.74 -0.03 -4.70
C SER A 381 14.31 -0.69 -3.38
N LYS A 382 13.82 0.11 -2.43
CA LYS A 382 13.31 -0.41 -1.15
C LYS A 382 12.08 -1.33 -1.34
N GLU A 383 11.31 -1.13 -2.41
CA GLU A 383 10.20 -2.04 -2.77
C GLU A 383 10.74 -3.40 -3.23
N GLU A 384 11.80 -3.44 -4.07
CA GLU A 384 12.45 -4.68 -4.47
C GLU A 384 13.11 -5.40 -3.29
N VAL A 385 13.79 -4.65 -2.40
CA VAL A 385 14.34 -5.23 -1.15
C VAL A 385 13.22 -5.85 -0.31
N ALA A 386 12.08 -5.17 -0.16
CA ALA A 386 10.94 -5.70 0.60
C ALA A 386 10.40 -6.99 -0.03
N PHE A 387 10.34 -7.05 -1.37
CA PHE A 387 9.90 -8.23 -2.09
C PHE A 387 10.83 -9.43 -1.84
N HIS A 388 12.14 -9.27 -2.06
CA HIS A 388 13.13 -10.33 -1.80
C HIS A 388 13.19 -10.75 -0.33
N LEU A 389 13.02 -9.81 0.60
CA LEU A 389 12.92 -10.09 2.03
C LEU A 389 11.78 -11.04 2.33
N LEU A 390 10.59 -10.73 1.80
CA LEU A 390 9.39 -11.56 2.03
C LEU A 390 9.49 -12.91 1.32
N ASP A 391 10.09 -13.00 0.13
CA ASP A 391 10.39 -14.28 -0.53
C ASP A 391 11.25 -15.16 0.37
N LYS A 392 12.33 -14.60 0.95
CA LYS A 392 13.22 -15.35 1.83
C LYS A 392 12.53 -15.77 3.13
N ILE A 393 11.68 -14.92 3.69
CA ILE A 393 10.87 -15.26 4.88
C ILE A 393 9.95 -16.44 4.58
N LEU A 394 9.24 -16.42 3.44
CA LEU A 394 8.34 -17.51 3.06
C LEU A 394 9.09 -18.82 2.74
N GLU A 395 10.29 -18.73 2.16
CA GLU A 395 11.15 -19.89 1.94
C GLU A 395 11.55 -20.56 3.26
N LEU A 396 11.95 -19.78 4.26
CA LEU A 396 12.40 -20.26 5.57
C LEU A 396 11.27 -20.77 6.48
N ARG A 397 10.02 -20.43 6.19
CA ARG A 397 8.83 -20.89 6.92
C ARG A 397 8.26 -22.21 6.38
N LYS A 398 8.74 -22.69 5.25
CA LYS A 398 8.36 -24.00 4.69
C LYS A 398 9.04 -25.14 5.45
#